data_e2992fc187efb1522f5784257e54db49
#
_entry.id   e2992fc187efb1522f5784257e54db49
#
_cell.length_a   1.000
_cell.length_b   1.000
_cell.length_c   1.000
_cell.angle_alpha   90.00
_cell.angle_beta   90.00
_cell.angle_gamma   90.00
#
_symmetry.space_group_name_H-M   'P 1'
#
loop_
_entity.id
_entity.type
_entity.pdbx_description
1 polymer ?
#
loop_
_entity_poly.entity_id
_entity_poly.type
_entity_poly.pdbx_seq_one_letter_code
_entity_poly.pdbx_strand_id
1 'polypeptide(L)'
;MPSNKPRLYIALFARGGAPRMPNFEDKYHWSFIVGPKNESEGSRGTKFHVKNFVGSQDGVAGSMWQYEEAEVPMAPVSGLLVRVMIAKVNDKDRLQEVFRGIPTRPSIPGWNCVGWVKEAVEALASDPRALGTCAKDWVGFDEGRCNELC
;
A
#
# COMPACT_ATOMS: atom_id res chain seq x y z
N MET A 1 -20.60 11.80 17.22
CA MET A 1 -19.51 11.04 17.85
C MET A 1 -18.32 10.94 16.91
N PRO A 2 -17.13 11.30 17.37
CA PRO A 2 -15.95 11.06 16.55
C PRO A 2 -15.80 9.55 16.33
N SER A 3 -15.51 9.17 15.10
CA SER A 3 -15.33 7.78 14.74
C SER A 3 -13.97 7.26 15.22
N ASN A 4 -13.97 6.12 15.90
CA ASN A 4 -12.75 5.41 16.29
C ASN A 4 -12.28 4.42 15.22
N LYS A 5 -12.83 4.51 14.03
CA LYS A 5 -12.46 3.63 12.93
C LYS A 5 -10.96 3.72 12.64
N PRO A 6 -10.32 2.60 12.29
CA PRO A 6 -8.93 2.62 11.84
C PRO A 6 -8.73 3.54 10.65
N ARG A 7 -7.48 3.89 10.43
CA ARG A 7 -7.07 4.74 9.29
C ARG A 7 -6.26 3.92 8.30
N LEU A 8 -6.51 4.17 7.03
CA LEU A 8 -5.73 3.59 5.94
C LEU A 8 -4.72 4.62 5.45
N TYR A 9 -3.48 4.19 5.34
CA TYR A 9 -2.36 5.01 4.85
C TYR A 9 -1.73 4.35 3.63
N ILE A 10 -1.22 5.17 2.71
CA ILE A 10 -0.20 4.75 1.76
C ILE A 10 1.14 5.12 2.39
N ALA A 11 2.06 4.16 2.43
CA ALA A 11 3.37 4.34 3.05
C ALA A 11 4.45 4.12 2.01
N LEU A 12 5.43 5.01 2.00
CA LEU A 12 6.58 4.94 1.10
C LEU A 12 7.82 4.65 1.92
N PHE A 13 8.53 3.60 1.51
CA PHE A 13 9.77 3.17 2.16
C PHE A 13 10.95 3.38 1.23
N ALA A 14 12.13 3.59 1.80
CA ALA A 14 13.36 3.64 1.04
C ALA A 14 13.57 2.34 0.27
N ARG A 15 14.00 2.47 -0.97
CA ARG A 15 14.26 1.35 -1.86
C ARG A 15 15.60 1.54 -2.55
N GLY A 16 16.37 0.44 -2.68
CA GLY A 16 17.62 0.47 -3.42
C GLY A 16 17.40 0.37 -4.93
N GLY A 17 18.43 0.70 -5.68
CA GLY A 17 18.44 0.61 -7.12
C GLY A 17 17.96 1.87 -7.82
N ALA A 18 18.15 1.89 -9.14
CA ALA A 18 17.71 3.00 -9.98
C ALA A 18 16.23 2.85 -10.35
N PRO A 19 15.44 3.94 -10.31
CA PRO A 19 14.06 3.87 -10.74
C PRO A 19 13.96 3.64 -12.25
N ARG A 20 12.95 2.88 -12.67
CA ARG A 20 12.71 2.52 -14.07
C ARG A 20 11.44 3.15 -14.64
N MET A 21 10.53 3.63 -13.78
CA MET A 21 9.29 4.25 -14.21
C MET A 21 9.53 5.69 -14.67
N PRO A 22 8.75 6.20 -15.64
CA PRO A 22 8.96 7.53 -16.20
C PRO A 22 8.95 8.67 -15.18
N ASN A 23 8.12 8.57 -14.15
CA ASN A 23 8.00 9.61 -13.11
C ASN A 23 8.75 9.24 -11.83
N PHE A 24 9.64 8.25 -11.88
CA PHE A 24 10.44 7.78 -10.74
C PHE A 24 9.59 7.31 -9.55
N GLU A 25 8.37 6.88 -9.78
CA GLU A 25 7.48 6.40 -8.72
C GLU A 25 8.07 5.21 -7.97
N ASP A 26 8.75 4.33 -8.69
CA ASP A 26 9.42 3.15 -8.15
C ASP A 26 10.76 3.44 -7.46
N LYS A 27 11.07 4.71 -7.24
CA LYS A 27 12.17 5.11 -6.36
C LYS A 27 11.92 4.64 -4.92
N TYR A 28 10.65 4.46 -4.57
CA TYR A 28 10.21 4.05 -3.24
C TYR A 28 9.50 2.71 -3.31
N HIS A 29 9.53 1.99 -2.19
CA HIS A 29 8.68 0.82 -2.01
C HIS A 29 7.31 1.29 -1.47
N TRP A 30 6.25 0.97 -2.19
CA TRP A 30 4.89 1.39 -1.89
C TRP A 30 4.14 0.29 -1.14
N SER A 31 3.43 0.66 -0.10
CA SER A 31 2.60 -0.26 0.67
C SER A 31 1.40 0.46 1.27
N PHE A 32 0.46 -0.32 1.82
CA PHE A 32 -0.60 0.22 2.66
C PHE A 32 -0.31 -0.12 4.12
N ILE A 33 -0.73 0.76 5.02
CA ILE A 33 -0.75 0.48 6.45
C ILE A 33 -2.13 0.84 6.99
N VAL A 34 -2.71 -0.07 7.77
CA VAL A 34 -3.93 0.17 8.54
C VAL A 34 -3.55 0.27 9.99
N GLY A 35 -3.90 1.37 10.64
CA GLY A 35 -3.58 1.61 12.03
C GLY A 35 -4.70 2.31 12.78
N PRO A 36 -4.55 2.46 14.11
CA PRO A 36 -5.57 3.10 14.93
C PRO A 36 -5.68 4.59 14.62
N LYS A 37 -6.86 5.15 14.90
CA LYS A 37 -7.11 6.59 14.79
C LYS A 37 -6.16 7.39 15.69
N ASN A 38 -6.06 6.97 16.94
CA ASN A 38 -5.22 7.64 17.94
C ASN A 38 -4.02 6.75 18.24
N GLU A 39 -2.86 7.23 17.86
CA GLU A 39 -1.61 6.51 18.07
C GLU A 39 -1.00 6.91 19.40
N SER A 40 -0.45 5.91 20.08
CA SER A 40 0.34 6.09 21.27
C SER A 40 1.66 5.33 21.11
N GLU A 41 2.55 5.49 22.08
CA GLU A 41 3.76 4.67 22.12
C GLU A 41 3.36 3.20 22.16
N GLY A 42 3.94 2.39 21.28
CA GLY A 42 3.64 0.97 21.18
C GLY A 42 2.44 0.63 20.31
N SER A 43 1.75 1.61 19.71
CA SER A 43 0.67 1.33 18.77
C SER A 43 1.18 0.52 17.58
N ARG A 44 0.37 -0.45 17.15
CA ARG A 44 0.69 -1.33 16.03
C ARG A 44 -0.38 -1.26 14.96
N GLY A 45 0.03 -1.57 13.75
CA GLY A 45 -0.86 -1.63 12.59
C GLY A 45 -0.54 -2.84 11.73
N THR A 46 -1.22 -2.95 10.62
CA THR A 46 -1.00 -4.01 9.64
C THR A 46 -0.55 -3.40 8.32
N LYS A 47 0.55 -3.91 7.79
CA LYS A 47 1.10 -3.51 6.50
C LYS A 47 0.64 -4.52 5.44
N PHE A 48 0.18 -4.01 4.31
CA PHE A 48 -0.25 -4.80 3.16
C PHE A 48 0.57 -4.35 1.95
N HIS A 49 1.28 -5.28 1.34
CA HIS A 49 2.11 -4.96 0.18
C HIS A 49 2.44 -6.18 -0.65
N VAL A 50 2.99 -5.94 -1.82
CA VAL A 50 3.69 -6.98 -2.56
C VAL A 50 5.18 -6.69 -2.47
N LYS A 51 5.96 -7.72 -2.19
CA LYS A 51 7.40 -7.61 -2.10
C LYS A 51 8.07 -8.46 -3.17
N ASN A 52 9.21 -8.01 -3.60
CA ASN A 52 10.03 -8.74 -4.53
C ASN A 52 11.02 -9.62 -3.75
N PHE A 53 11.18 -10.86 -4.19
CA PHE A 53 12.15 -11.76 -3.61
C PHE A 53 12.78 -12.63 -4.68
N VAL A 54 13.97 -13.13 -4.40
CA VAL A 54 14.65 -14.06 -5.29
C VAL A 54 14.20 -15.47 -4.93
N GLY A 55 13.66 -16.18 -5.91
CA GLY A 55 13.19 -17.54 -5.74
C GLY A 55 13.34 -18.35 -7.01
N SER A 56 12.88 -19.58 -7.00
CA SER A 56 12.83 -20.39 -8.20
C SER A 56 11.40 -20.91 -8.41
N GLN A 57 10.98 -20.89 -9.67
CA GLN A 57 9.71 -21.43 -10.11
C GLN A 57 10.00 -22.32 -11.34
N ASP A 58 9.52 -23.55 -11.31
CA ASP A 58 9.75 -24.53 -12.39
C ASP A 58 11.23 -24.71 -12.72
N GLY A 59 12.09 -24.66 -11.68
CA GLY A 59 13.53 -24.83 -11.82
C GLY A 59 14.27 -23.59 -12.33
N VAL A 60 13.56 -22.48 -12.57
CA VAL A 60 14.17 -21.24 -13.05
C VAL A 60 14.26 -20.25 -11.89
N ALA A 61 15.50 -19.85 -11.56
CA ALA A 61 15.74 -18.82 -10.55
C ALA A 61 15.40 -17.44 -11.13
N GLY A 62 14.78 -16.59 -10.32
CA GLY A 62 14.45 -15.25 -10.74
C GLY A 62 13.81 -14.43 -9.64
N SER A 63 13.48 -13.20 -9.99
CA SER A 63 12.79 -12.25 -9.13
C SER A 63 11.29 -12.54 -9.18
N MET A 64 10.67 -12.67 -7.99
CA MET A 64 9.25 -13.00 -7.86
C MET A 64 8.57 -12.00 -6.95
N TRP A 65 7.30 -11.70 -7.24
CA TRP A 65 6.47 -10.83 -6.41
C TRP A 65 5.55 -11.66 -5.54
N GLN A 66 5.45 -11.30 -4.27
CA GLN A 66 4.59 -12.00 -3.32
C GLN A 66 3.83 -10.99 -2.46
N TYR A 67 2.53 -11.21 -2.31
CA TYR A 67 1.69 -10.48 -1.38
C TYR A 67 2.05 -10.87 0.06
N GLU A 68 2.08 -9.88 0.95
CA GLU A 68 2.36 -10.09 2.36
C GLU A 68 1.51 -9.18 3.24
N GLU A 69 1.04 -9.74 4.35
CA GLU A 69 0.43 -9.00 5.44
C GLU A 69 1.36 -9.12 6.64
N ALA A 70 1.74 -7.99 7.22
CA ALA A 70 2.69 -7.99 8.34
C ALA A 70 2.26 -7.01 9.42
N GLU A 71 2.38 -7.42 10.67
CA GLU A 71 2.19 -6.51 11.78
C GLU A 71 3.39 -5.60 11.91
N VAL A 72 3.15 -4.29 12.04
CA VAL A 72 4.21 -3.29 12.12
C VAL A 72 3.92 -2.29 13.23
N PRO A 73 4.96 -1.68 13.83
CA PRO A 73 4.74 -0.56 14.74
C PRO A 73 4.27 0.66 13.96
N MET A 74 3.43 1.48 14.57
CA MET A 74 3.00 2.75 13.97
C MET A 74 4.03 3.86 14.16
N ALA A 75 4.92 3.72 15.14
CA ALA A 75 6.04 4.64 15.29
C ALA A 75 6.97 4.60 14.08
N PRO A 76 7.68 5.69 13.76
CA PRO A 76 8.63 5.69 12.65
C PRO A 76 9.66 4.57 12.79
N VAL A 77 9.86 3.83 11.70
CA VAL A 77 10.85 2.74 11.63
C VAL A 77 11.87 3.05 10.55
N SER A 78 13.01 2.36 10.61
CA SER A 78 14.06 2.50 9.60
C SER A 78 13.49 2.25 8.21
N GLY A 79 13.78 3.17 7.28
CA GLY A 79 13.33 3.07 5.90
C GLY A 79 11.98 3.70 5.61
N LEU A 80 11.13 3.94 6.61
CA LEU A 80 9.87 4.63 6.40
C LEU A 80 10.14 6.12 6.15
N LEU A 81 9.73 6.61 4.99
CA LEU A 81 9.96 7.99 4.57
C LEU A 81 8.71 8.85 4.78
N VAL A 82 7.56 8.36 4.37
CA VAL A 82 6.31 9.10 4.48
C VAL A 82 5.13 8.13 4.61
N ARG A 83 4.11 8.57 5.33
CA ARG A 83 2.86 7.86 5.50
C ARG A 83 1.74 8.87 5.32
N VAL A 84 0.90 8.66 4.32
CA VAL A 84 -0.20 9.56 3.97
C VAL A 84 -1.52 8.88 4.26
N MET A 85 -2.33 9.49 5.12
CA MET A 85 -3.68 8.98 5.41
C MET A 85 -4.59 9.25 4.20
N ILE A 86 -5.25 8.20 3.73
CA ILE A 86 -6.15 8.32 2.57
C ILE A 86 -7.60 8.06 2.91
N ALA A 87 -7.90 7.30 3.97
CA ALA A 87 -9.29 6.98 4.29
C ALA A 87 -9.45 6.48 5.71
N LYS A 88 -10.69 6.51 6.19
CA LYS A 88 -11.14 5.72 7.34
C LYS A 88 -11.50 4.32 6.86
N VAL A 89 -11.24 3.32 7.68
CA VAL A 89 -11.60 1.93 7.37
C VAL A 89 -12.93 1.62 8.02
N ASN A 90 -13.91 1.28 7.21
CA ASN A 90 -15.25 0.96 7.66
C ASN A 90 -15.39 -0.51 8.04
N ASP A 91 -14.84 -1.38 7.21
CA ASP A 91 -14.89 -2.83 7.37
C ASP A 91 -13.50 -3.39 7.08
N LYS A 92 -12.75 -3.68 8.14
CA LYS A 92 -11.37 -4.15 8.04
C LYS A 92 -11.30 -5.51 7.34
N ASP A 93 -12.25 -6.39 7.60
CA ASP A 93 -12.27 -7.71 6.97
C ASP A 93 -12.51 -7.59 5.46
N ARG A 94 -13.41 -6.69 5.06
CA ARG A 94 -13.65 -6.43 3.64
C ARG A 94 -12.44 -5.82 2.97
N LEU A 95 -11.77 -4.87 3.63
CA LEU A 95 -10.52 -4.29 3.13
C LEU A 95 -9.48 -5.37 2.86
N GLN A 96 -9.31 -6.28 3.80
CA GLN A 96 -8.37 -7.38 3.69
C GLN A 96 -8.74 -8.32 2.52
N GLU A 97 -10.01 -8.63 2.35
CA GLU A 97 -10.48 -9.41 1.20
C GLU A 97 -10.15 -8.73 -0.11
N VAL A 98 -10.35 -7.41 -0.21
CA VAL A 98 -10.02 -6.65 -1.42
C VAL A 98 -8.54 -6.76 -1.72
N PHE A 99 -7.67 -6.51 -0.74
CA PHE A 99 -6.23 -6.60 -0.94
C PHE A 99 -5.80 -8.01 -1.37
N ARG A 100 -6.34 -9.04 -0.75
CA ARG A 100 -6.02 -10.44 -1.09
C ARG A 100 -6.47 -10.81 -2.51
N GLY A 101 -7.49 -10.11 -3.02
CA GLY A 101 -8.00 -10.32 -4.36
C GLY A 101 -7.22 -9.61 -5.47
N ILE A 102 -6.30 -8.71 -5.13
CA ILE A 102 -5.49 -8.01 -6.15
C ILE A 102 -4.31 -8.90 -6.54
N PRO A 103 -4.27 -9.38 -7.79
CA PRO A 103 -3.21 -10.31 -8.19
C PRO A 103 -1.87 -9.62 -8.38
N THR A 104 -0.80 -10.39 -8.26
CA THR A 104 0.50 -10.01 -8.82
C THR A 104 0.47 -10.26 -10.31
N ARG A 105 1.18 -9.44 -11.08
CA ARG A 105 1.15 -9.52 -12.56
C ARG A 105 2.57 -9.63 -13.12
N PRO A 106 3.26 -10.74 -12.83
CA PRO A 106 4.67 -10.88 -13.22
C PRO A 106 4.89 -10.91 -14.72
N SER A 107 3.85 -11.22 -15.50
CA SER A 107 3.93 -11.25 -16.96
C SER A 107 3.93 -9.85 -17.59
N ILE A 108 3.56 -8.81 -16.85
CA ILE A 108 3.57 -7.45 -17.37
C ILE A 108 4.98 -6.89 -17.20
N PRO A 109 5.66 -6.51 -18.30
CA PRO A 109 7.00 -5.93 -18.19
C PRO A 109 7.01 -4.67 -17.32
N GLY A 110 7.95 -4.60 -16.37
CA GLY A 110 8.09 -3.45 -15.49
C GLY A 110 7.06 -3.35 -14.36
N TRP A 111 6.15 -4.30 -14.24
CA TRP A 111 5.17 -4.30 -13.15
C TRP A 111 5.87 -4.45 -11.79
N ASN A 112 5.41 -3.68 -10.79
CA ASN A 112 6.02 -3.67 -9.46
C ASN A 112 4.98 -3.30 -8.39
N CYS A 113 5.45 -2.98 -7.18
CA CYS A 113 4.59 -2.62 -6.05
C CYS A 113 3.71 -1.40 -6.32
N VAL A 114 4.16 -0.46 -7.14
CA VAL A 114 3.37 0.72 -7.51
C VAL A 114 2.11 0.31 -8.28
N GLY A 115 2.26 -0.59 -9.25
CA GLY A 115 1.13 -1.13 -10.01
C GLY A 115 0.12 -1.82 -9.12
N TRP A 116 0.59 -2.59 -8.15
CA TRP A 116 -0.28 -3.27 -7.19
C TRP A 116 -1.07 -2.26 -6.35
N VAL A 117 -0.40 -1.25 -5.82
CA VAL A 117 -1.04 -0.20 -5.01
C VAL A 117 -2.09 0.55 -5.82
N LYS A 118 -1.77 0.94 -7.05
CA LYS A 118 -2.72 1.65 -7.93
C LYS A 118 -3.97 0.81 -8.20
N GLU A 119 -3.81 -0.46 -8.52
CA GLU A 119 -4.94 -1.37 -8.75
C GLU A 119 -5.78 -1.56 -7.49
N ALA A 120 -5.14 -1.68 -6.34
CA ALA A 120 -5.84 -1.79 -5.06
C ALA A 120 -6.64 -0.53 -4.73
N VAL A 121 -6.08 0.66 -4.98
CA VAL A 121 -6.79 1.93 -4.80
C VAL A 121 -8.06 1.98 -5.66
N GLU A 122 -7.96 1.59 -6.91
CA GLU A 122 -9.12 1.54 -7.81
C GLU A 122 -10.19 0.56 -7.30
N ALA A 123 -9.77 -0.61 -6.85
CA ALA A 123 -10.69 -1.61 -6.31
C ALA A 123 -11.40 -1.11 -5.05
N LEU A 124 -10.67 -0.45 -4.15
CA LEU A 124 -11.24 0.13 -2.94
C LEU A 124 -12.20 1.28 -3.24
N ALA A 125 -11.87 2.10 -4.25
CA ALA A 125 -12.75 3.19 -4.67
C ALA A 125 -14.10 2.68 -5.19
N SER A 126 -14.10 1.49 -5.78
CA SER A 126 -15.31 0.86 -6.31
C SER A 126 -16.04 0.01 -5.27
N ASP A 127 -15.46 -0.21 -4.11
CA ASP A 127 -16.08 -1.04 -3.06
C ASP A 127 -16.83 -0.16 -2.06
N PRO A 128 -18.15 -0.37 -1.88
CA PRO A 128 -18.95 0.50 -1.00
C PRO A 128 -18.79 0.18 0.49
N ARG A 129 -18.13 -0.91 0.86
CA ARG A 129 -18.10 -1.42 2.22
C ARG A 129 -16.78 -1.24 2.94
N ALA A 130 -15.67 -1.32 2.22
CA ALA A 130 -14.34 -1.36 2.84
C ALA A 130 -13.99 -0.04 3.51
N LEU A 131 -14.21 1.08 2.84
CA LEU A 131 -13.79 2.40 3.30
C LEU A 131 -14.96 3.26 3.74
N GLY A 132 -14.70 4.09 4.74
CA GLY A 132 -15.59 5.18 5.15
C GLY A 132 -15.22 6.46 4.42
N THR A 133 -15.11 7.58 5.18
CA THR A 133 -14.71 8.86 4.60
C THR A 133 -13.30 8.78 4.06
N CYS A 134 -13.15 9.16 2.79
CA CYS A 134 -11.87 9.20 2.12
C CYS A 134 -11.31 10.62 2.12
N ALA A 135 -10.00 10.74 1.99
CA ALA A 135 -9.37 12.02 1.74
C ALA A 135 -9.83 12.51 0.37
N LYS A 136 -10.03 13.81 0.26
CA LYS A 136 -10.48 14.41 -0.97
C LYS A 136 -9.47 14.14 -2.09
N ASP A 137 -9.97 13.70 -3.23
CA ASP A 137 -9.18 13.46 -4.45
C ASP A 137 -8.19 12.28 -4.41
N TRP A 138 -8.19 11.48 -3.34
CA TRP A 138 -7.32 10.31 -3.32
C TRP A 138 -7.67 9.26 -4.39
N VAL A 139 -8.93 9.26 -4.81
CA VAL A 139 -9.44 8.34 -5.84
C VAL A 139 -8.75 8.54 -7.18
N GLY A 140 -8.26 9.75 -7.43
CA GLY A 140 -7.50 10.06 -8.62
C GLY A 140 -5.99 9.98 -8.39
N PHE A 141 -5.54 8.96 -7.67
CA PHE A 141 -4.13 8.75 -7.37
C PHE A 141 -3.36 8.39 -8.63
N ASP A 142 -3.21 9.37 -9.50
CA ASP A 142 -2.40 9.26 -10.69
C ASP A 142 -1.08 10.02 -10.49
N GLU A 143 -0.26 9.93 -11.49
CA GLU A 143 1.14 10.35 -11.48
C GLU A 143 1.38 11.83 -11.11
N GLY A 144 0.37 12.68 -11.23
CA GLY A 144 0.52 14.10 -10.96
C GLY A 144 0.11 14.53 -9.57
N ARG A 145 -0.58 13.70 -8.81
CA ARG A 145 -1.23 14.10 -7.56
C ARG A 145 -0.58 13.59 -6.28
N CYS A 146 0.44 12.80 -6.40
CA CYS A 146 1.18 12.33 -5.23
C CYS A 146 1.69 13.52 -4.39
N ASN A 147 1.95 14.66 -5.03
CA ASN A 147 2.43 15.87 -4.37
C ASN A 147 1.33 16.64 -3.62
N GLU A 148 0.07 16.41 -3.94
CA GLU A 148 -1.05 17.10 -3.27
C GLU A 148 -1.49 16.39 -2.00
N LEU A 149 -1.17 15.09 -1.86
CA LEU A 149 -1.48 14.31 -0.66
C LEU A 149 -0.35 14.34 0.36
N CYS A 150 0.80 14.85 -0.01
CA CYS A 150 1.93 15.11 0.86
C CYS A 150 1.89 16.58 1.30
#